data_1eeb62c990c50fb130aabe179287773f
#
_entry.id   1eeb62c990c50fb130aabe179287773f
#
_cell.length_a   1.000
_cell.length_b   1.000
_cell.length_c   1.000
_cell.angle_alpha   90.00
_cell.angle_beta   90.00
_cell.angle_gamma   90.00
#
_symmetry.space_group_name_H-M   'P 1'
#
loop_
_entity.id
_entity.type
_entity.pdbx_description
1 polymer ?
#
loop_
_entity_poly.entity_id
_entity_poly.type
_entity_poly.pdbx_seq_one_letter_code
_entity_poly.pdbx_strand_id
1 'polypeptide(L)'
;VVVLDPQYSEYDCRLVAAALETASSHPLARAFALDDTLPAVTAHEVDVGRGVLGTIDGHAWRLGSADFAGGGVSSEDGASTHVFLSADGMPVAWFEIEDELRPDAVETVRALHERGIRTALVSGDREAPVARVAGELGIDNIHFACTPERKLEIIEAAQQSGERVVMVGDGINDAPVLAGADTSIAPAHGALLAQTSADVIMLGNSLEPINTALSMAGKTMRIVRQNLTWAIGYNALALPLAAAGFVPPWAAAIGMSASSLIVVLNALRLSRFE
;
A
#
# COMPACT_ATOMS: atom_id res chain seq x y z
N VAL A 1 14.51 -12.51 18.02
CA VAL A 1 14.37 -13.85 18.58
C VAL A 1 14.86 -13.82 20.01
N VAL A 2 14.09 -14.43 20.92
CA VAL A 2 14.50 -14.62 22.32
C VAL A 2 14.57 -16.14 22.58
N VAL A 3 15.78 -16.62 22.84
CA VAL A 3 16.05 -18.03 23.14
C VAL A 3 15.82 -18.28 24.63
N LEU A 4 15.01 -19.26 24.94
CA LEU A 4 14.65 -19.66 26.33
C LEU A 4 15.47 -20.85 26.80
N ASP A 5 15.80 -21.78 25.90
CA ASP A 5 16.60 -22.95 26.18
C ASP A 5 18.05 -22.74 25.69
N PRO A 6 19.04 -22.67 26.60
CA PRO A 6 20.43 -22.40 26.25
C PRO A 6 21.11 -23.54 25.44
N GLN A 7 20.45 -24.68 25.24
CA GLN A 7 20.96 -25.77 24.41
C GLN A 7 20.90 -25.39 22.90
N TYR A 8 20.06 -24.42 22.52
CA TYR A 8 19.86 -23.97 21.15
C TYR A 8 20.42 -22.57 20.98
N SER A 9 21.05 -22.31 19.84
CA SER A 9 21.43 -20.97 19.45
C SER A 9 20.24 -20.26 18.76
N GLU A 10 20.32 -18.92 18.64
CA GLU A 10 19.35 -18.16 17.84
C GLU A 10 19.28 -18.68 16.39
N TYR A 11 20.43 -19.05 15.82
CA TYR A 11 20.52 -19.59 14.47
C TYR A 11 19.81 -20.94 14.34
N ASP A 12 19.98 -21.86 15.31
CA ASP A 12 19.29 -23.15 15.33
C ASP A 12 17.77 -22.95 15.37
N CYS A 13 17.30 -22.05 16.25
CA CYS A 13 15.88 -21.72 16.36
C CYS A 13 15.31 -21.16 15.04
N ARG A 14 16.06 -20.30 14.35
CA ARG A 14 15.67 -19.75 13.03
C ARG A 14 15.62 -20.85 11.97
N LEU A 15 16.60 -21.75 11.91
CA LEU A 15 16.63 -22.87 10.95
C LEU A 15 15.44 -23.82 11.15
N VAL A 16 15.13 -24.17 12.40
CA VAL A 16 13.99 -25.02 12.73
C VAL A 16 12.67 -24.34 12.36
N ALA A 17 12.52 -23.06 12.69
CA ALA A 17 11.32 -22.29 12.36
C ALA A 17 11.13 -22.18 10.84
N ALA A 18 12.20 -21.89 10.08
CA ALA A 18 12.17 -21.85 8.63
C ALA A 18 11.78 -23.21 8.02
N ALA A 19 12.34 -24.32 8.55
CA ALA A 19 12.01 -25.67 8.08
C ALA A 19 10.53 -26.01 8.31
N LEU A 20 9.98 -25.69 9.46
CA LEU A 20 8.57 -25.91 9.80
C LEU A 20 7.64 -25.09 8.90
N GLU A 21 7.98 -23.83 8.60
CA GLU A 21 7.15 -22.95 7.78
C GLU A 21 7.17 -23.27 6.28
N THR A 22 8.02 -24.21 5.82
CA THR A 22 8.07 -24.60 4.39
C THR A 22 6.74 -25.14 3.84
N ALA A 23 5.91 -25.76 4.69
CA ALA A 23 4.58 -26.28 4.29
C ALA A 23 3.46 -25.26 4.53
N SER A 24 3.74 -24.13 5.15
CA SER A 24 2.74 -23.11 5.48
C SER A 24 2.52 -22.18 4.30
N SER A 25 1.26 -21.92 3.96
CA SER A 25 0.88 -20.85 3.03
C SER A 25 0.55 -19.53 3.73
N HIS A 26 0.76 -19.47 5.05
CA HIS A 26 0.46 -18.29 5.86
C HIS A 26 1.42 -17.13 5.52
N PRO A 27 0.98 -15.87 5.48
CA PRO A 27 1.86 -14.72 5.23
C PRO A 27 3.07 -14.64 6.18
N LEU A 28 2.91 -15.04 7.44
CA LEU A 28 3.98 -15.08 8.45
C LEU A 28 5.14 -16.02 8.07
N ALA A 29 4.91 -17.04 7.25
CA ALA A 29 5.96 -17.94 6.78
C ALA A 29 7.11 -17.21 6.08
N ARG A 30 6.81 -16.07 5.45
CA ARG A 30 7.84 -15.24 4.79
C ARG A 30 8.84 -14.64 5.77
N ALA A 31 8.43 -14.37 7.01
CA ALA A 31 9.30 -13.82 8.05
C ALA A 31 10.37 -14.84 8.52
N PHE A 32 10.11 -16.13 8.27
CA PHE A 32 11.04 -17.22 8.62
C PHE A 32 11.87 -17.72 7.45
N ALA A 33 11.68 -17.19 6.23
CA ALA A 33 12.43 -17.63 5.05
C ALA A 33 13.94 -17.39 5.22
N LEU A 34 14.73 -18.44 4.99
CA LEU A 34 16.20 -18.40 5.03
C LEU A 34 16.77 -19.00 3.75
N ASP A 35 17.80 -18.35 3.19
CA ASP A 35 18.59 -18.88 2.06
C ASP A 35 19.67 -19.83 2.57
N ASP A 36 19.27 -20.90 3.25
CA ASP A 36 20.17 -21.87 3.84
C ASP A 36 19.65 -23.30 3.66
N THR A 37 20.51 -24.30 3.93
CA THR A 37 20.11 -25.69 3.90
C THR A 37 19.26 -26.01 5.11
N LEU A 38 17.96 -26.15 4.90
CA LEU A 38 17.01 -26.44 5.97
C LEU A 38 17.04 -27.91 6.39
N PRO A 39 16.86 -28.22 7.68
CA PRO A 39 16.71 -29.58 8.17
C PRO A 39 15.45 -30.26 7.58
N ALA A 40 15.54 -31.57 7.39
CA ALA A 40 14.41 -32.34 6.87
C ALA A 40 13.30 -32.48 7.92
N VAL A 41 12.09 -32.06 7.56
CA VAL A 41 10.92 -32.20 8.42
C VAL A 41 10.13 -33.45 8.03
N THR A 42 9.81 -34.28 9.02
CA THR A 42 8.91 -35.43 8.85
C THR A 42 7.65 -35.22 9.70
N ALA A 43 6.58 -35.94 9.40
CA ALA A 43 5.27 -35.78 10.07
C ALA A 43 4.81 -34.32 10.14
N HIS A 44 4.98 -33.60 9.03
CA HIS A 44 4.68 -32.18 8.89
C HIS A 44 3.16 -31.96 8.83
N GLU A 45 2.63 -31.11 9.71
CA GLU A 45 1.21 -30.79 9.78
C GLU A 45 0.99 -29.30 10.03
N VAL A 46 -0.05 -28.73 9.41
CA VAL A 46 -0.46 -27.35 9.62
C VAL A 46 -1.80 -27.34 10.36
N ASP A 47 -1.80 -26.78 11.58
CA ASP A 47 -3.02 -26.53 12.36
C ASP A 47 -3.48 -25.09 12.08
N VAL A 48 -4.51 -24.98 11.24
CA VAL A 48 -4.98 -23.69 10.72
C VAL A 48 -5.39 -22.74 11.84
N GLY A 49 -4.77 -21.56 11.87
CA GLY A 49 -5.03 -20.53 12.89
C GLY A 49 -4.28 -20.75 14.22
N ARG A 50 -3.49 -21.83 14.37
CA ARG A 50 -2.72 -22.10 15.59
C ARG A 50 -1.23 -22.18 15.33
N GLY A 51 -0.80 -22.87 14.26
CA GLY A 51 0.63 -23.01 13.96
C GLY A 51 0.97 -24.22 13.08
N VAL A 52 2.23 -24.58 13.07
CA VAL A 52 2.78 -25.72 12.35
C VAL A 52 3.51 -26.65 13.28
N LEU A 53 3.51 -27.94 12.99
CA LEU A 53 4.24 -28.95 13.74
C LEU A 53 4.96 -29.91 12.80
N GLY A 54 6.01 -30.53 13.30
CA GLY A 54 6.77 -31.53 12.57
C GLY A 54 7.86 -32.17 13.41
N THR A 55 8.48 -33.23 12.89
CA THR A 55 9.60 -33.89 13.56
C THR A 55 10.89 -33.56 12.81
N ILE A 56 11.88 -33.05 13.52
CA ILE A 56 13.24 -32.77 13.04
C ILE A 56 14.23 -33.47 13.96
N ASP A 57 15.12 -34.26 13.41
CA ASP A 57 16.16 -35.04 14.13
C ASP A 57 15.62 -35.87 15.32
N GLY A 58 14.39 -36.39 15.16
CA GLY A 58 13.73 -37.21 16.18
C GLY A 58 12.98 -36.45 17.26
N HIS A 59 13.05 -35.14 17.31
CA HIS A 59 12.32 -34.25 18.23
C HIS A 59 11.04 -33.73 17.61
N ALA A 60 9.96 -33.67 18.40
CA ALA A 60 8.68 -33.12 17.99
C ALA A 60 8.68 -31.58 18.18
N TRP A 61 8.64 -30.84 17.09
CA TRP A 61 8.66 -29.38 17.11
C TRP A 61 7.28 -28.79 16.86
N ARG A 62 7.00 -27.67 17.51
CA ARG A 62 5.80 -26.85 17.23
C ARG A 62 6.19 -25.39 17.13
N LEU A 63 5.63 -24.71 16.14
CA LEU A 63 5.80 -23.27 15.94
C LEU A 63 4.41 -22.64 15.76
N GLY A 64 4.06 -21.62 16.55
CA GLY A 64 2.75 -20.99 16.46
C GLY A 64 2.37 -20.17 17.68
N SER A 65 1.05 -20.11 17.97
CA SER A 65 0.53 -19.37 19.12
C SER A 65 1.05 -19.92 20.46
N ALA A 66 1.01 -19.10 21.50
CA ALA A 66 1.45 -19.50 22.86
C ALA A 66 0.74 -20.78 23.35
N ASP A 67 -0.57 -20.88 23.11
CA ASP A 67 -1.36 -22.04 23.51
C ASP A 67 -1.00 -23.32 22.73
N PHE A 68 -0.54 -23.18 21.50
CA PHE A 68 -0.17 -24.28 20.63
C PHE A 68 1.25 -24.79 20.89
N ALA A 69 2.19 -23.88 21.09
CA ALA A 69 3.61 -24.20 21.31
C ALA A 69 4.00 -24.23 22.79
N GLY A 70 3.04 -24.16 23.72
CA GLY A 70 3.34 -24.28 25.17
C GLY A 70 4.07 -23.07 25.77
N GLY A 71 4.04 -21.90 25.10
CA GLY A 71 4.65 -20.68 25.63
C GLY A 71 3.75 -20.04 26.68
N GLY A 72 4.11 -20.10 27.94
CA GLY A 72 3.35 -19.49 29.03
C GLY A 72 3.49 -17.96 29.17
N VAL A 73 3.98 -17.25 28.17
CA VAL A 73 4.18 -15.78 28.20
C VAL A 73 3.17 -15.14 27.31
N SER A 74 2.13 -14.53 27.90
CA SER A 74 1.28 -13.60 27.18
C SER A 74 2.06 -12.30 26.99
N SER A 75 2.27 -11.87 25.73
CA SER A 75 2.79 -10.54 25.45
C SER A 75 1.76 -9.49 25.86
N GLU A 76 2.05 -8.69 26.88
CA GLU A 76 1.21 -7.55 27.26
C GLU A 76 1.34 -6.36 26.28
N ASP A 77 2.39 -6.31 25.46
CA ASP A 77 2.62 -5.26 24.47
C ASP A 77 2.03 -5.69 23.12
N GLY A 78 0.80 -5.28 22.85
CA GLY A 78 0.02 -5.65 21.67
C GLY A 78 0.51 -5.06 20.32
N ALA A 79 1.77 -4.62 20.22
CA ALA A 79 2.34 -3.99 19.03
C ALA A 79 2.99 -4.98 18.05
N SER A 80 3.43 -6.15 18.52
CA SER A 80 4.11 -7.17 17.72
C SER A 80 3.41 -8.52 17.79
N THR A 81 3.57 -9.32 16.74
CA THR A 81 3.09 -10.70 16.71
C THR A 81 4.16 -11.63 17.27
N HIS A 82 3.85 -12.31 18.38
CA HIS A 82 4.75 -13.30 18.96
C HIS A 82 4.41 -14.69 18.44
N VAL A 83 5.43 -15.40 17.96
CA VAL A 83 5.35 -16.80 17.52
C VAL A 83 6.30 -17.62 18.39
N PHE A 84 5.79 -18.66 19.01
CA PHE A 84 6.51 -19.51 19.96
C PHE A 84 7.01 -20.78 19.29
N LEU A 85 8.22 -21.21 19.68
CA LEU A 85 8.85 -22.45 19.25
C LEU A 85 9.02 -23.37 20.45
N SER A 86 8.61 -24.62 20.32
CA SER A 86 8.84 -25.66 21.34
C SER A 86 9.38 -26.93 20.72
N ALA A 87 10.17 -27.67 21.53
CA ALA A 87 10.66 -29.02 21.25
C ALA A 87 10.12 -29.97 22.30
N ASP A 88 9.53 -31.11 21.92
CA ASP A 88 8.97 -32.13 22.80
C ASP A 88 8.05 -31.54 23.91
N GLY A 89 7.33 -30.46 23.56
CA GLY A 89 6.42 -29.76 24.46
C GLY A 89 7.07 -28.78 25.43
N MET A 90 8.38 -28.56 25.35
CA MET A 90 9.12 -27.59 26.17
C MET A 90 9.40 -26.33 25.35
N PRO A 91 9.15 -25.11 25.90
CA PRO A 91 9.47 -23.87 25.23
C PRO A 91 10.96 -23.73 24.94
N VAL A 92 11.32 -23.44 23.68
CA VAL A 92 12.72 -23.26 23.22
C VAL A 92 13.03 -21.81 22.93
N ALA A 93 12.12 -21.13 22.20
CA ALA A 93 12.31 -19.73 21.84
C ALA A 93 10.96 -19.07 21.52
N TRP A 94 10.98 -17.75 21.41
CA TRP A 94 9.91 -17.02 20.76
C TRP A 94 10.47 -15.96 19.80
N PHE A 95 9.69 -15.68 18.78
CA PHE A 95 10.01 -14.74 17.72
C PHE A 95 9.05 -13.57 17.83
N GLU A 96 9.59 -12.38 17.80
CA GLU A 96 8.83 -11.15 17.61
C GLU A 96 8.83 -10.82 16.12
N ILE A 97 7.66 -10.77 15.54
CA ILE A 97 7.48 -10.49 14.13
C ILE A 97 6.82 -9.13 14.04
N GLU A 98 7.48 -8.23 13.34
CA GLU A 98 7.00 -6.90 13.05
C GLU A 98 6.89 -6.73 11.53
N ASP A 99 5.86 -6.00 11.10
CA ASP A 99 5.78 -5.57 9.73
C ASP A 99 6.79 -4.45 9.48
N GLU A 100 7.64 -4.64 8.48
CA GLU A 100 8.58 -3.63 8.04
C GLU A 100 7.89 -2.65 7.09
N LEU A 101 8.11 -1.37 7.31
CA LEU A 101 7.67 -0.35 6.37
C LEU A 101 8.39 -0.51 5.03
N ARG A 102 7.68 -0.23 3.95
CA ARG A 102 8.32 -0.14 2.64
C ARG A 102 9.42 0.91 2.67
N PRO A 103 10.60 0.65 2.05
CA PRO A 103 11.76 1.53 2.17
C PRO A 103 11.50 2.98 1.75
N ASP A 104 10.55 3.19 0.82
CA ASP A 104 10.19 4.50 0.28
C ASP A 104 8.94 5.12 0.93
N ALA A 105 8.34 4.48 1.93
CA ALA A 105 7.09 4.93 2.54
C ALA A 105 7.22 6.31 3.20
N VAL A 106 8.24 6.48 4.03
CA VAL A 106 8.50 7.76 4.74
C VAL A 106 8.73 8.90 3.75
N GLU A 107 9.53 8.67 2.71
CA GLU A 107 9.81 9.70 1.72
C GLU A 107 8.58 10.02 0.86
N THR A 108 7.80 9.00 0.51
CA THR A 108 6.54 9.19 -0.24
C THR A 108 5.55 10.04 0.55
N VAL A 109 5.31 9.74 1.83
CA VAL A 109 4.40 10.53 2.68
C VAL A 109 4.91 11.95 2.87
N ARG A 110 6.22 12.13 3.12
CA ARG A 110 6.82 13.47 3.22
C ARG A 110 6.59 14.30 1.95
N ALA A 111 6.82 13.72 0.78
CA ALA A 111 6.59 14.41 -0.50
C ALA A 111 5.11 14.77 -0.74
N LEU A 112 4.17 14.00 -0.22
CA LEU A 112 2.74 14.35 -0.20
C LEU A 112 2.47 15.56 0.70
N HIS A 113 3.03 15.57 1.92
CA HIS A 113 2.89 16.68 2.86
C HIS A 113 3.49 17.99 2.31
N GLU A 114 4.66 17.93 1.67
CA GLU A 114 5.30 19.08 1.01
C GLU A 114 4.42 19.71 -0.10
N ARG A 115 3.52 18.92 -0.68
CA ARG A 115 2.52 19.38 -1.67
C ARG A 115 1.24 19.88 -1.02
N GLY A 116 1.14 19.89 0.31
CA GLY A 116 -0.06 20.27 1.05
C GLY A 116 -1.17 19.21 1.00
N ILE A 117 -0.83 17.95 0.67
CA ILE A 117 -1.78 16.83 0.68
C ILE A 117 -1.82 16.27 2.10
N ARG A 118 -3.00 16.21 2.68
CA ARG A 118 -3.22 15.57 3.98
C ARG A 118 -3.29 14.06 3.79
N THR A 119 -2.67 13.34 4.71
CA THR A 119 -2.69 11.87 4.73
C THR A 119 -3.43 11.37 5.96
N ALA A 120 -4.08 10.22 5.83
CA ALA A 120 -4.69 9.50 6.93
C ALA A 120 -4.29 8.03 6.86
N LEU A 121 -3.99 7.44 8.01
CA LEU A 121 -3.76 6.01 8.13
C LEU A 121 -5.01 5.35 8.71
N VAL A 122 -5.64 4.47 7.92
CA VAL A 122 -6.90 3.80 8.28
C VAL A 122 -6.69 2.29 8.23
N SER A 123 -6.68 1.63 9.38
CA SER A 123 -6.39 0.21 9.51
C SER A 123 -7.46 -0.54 10.32
N GLY A 124 -7.61 -1.84 10.04
CA GLY A 124 -8.35 -2.76 10.88
C GLY A 124 -7.58 -3.24 12.11
N ASP A 125 -6.29 -2.95 12.18
CA ASP A 125 -5.42 -3.36 13.27
C ASP A 125 -5.68 -2.58 14.56
N ARG A 126 -5.09 -3.07 15.65
CA ARG A 126 -5.16 -2.42 16.98
C ARG A 126 -4.42 -1.10 16.97
N GLU A 127 -4.70 -0.28 17.98
CA GLU A 127 -4.14 1.07 18.12
C GLU A 127 -2.60 1.09 18.12
N ALA A 128 -1.95 0.23 18.91
CA ALA A 128 -0.49 0.30 19.11
C ALA A 128 0.34 0.12 17.82
N PRO A 129 0.12 -0.91 16.96
CA PRO A 129 0.83 -1.01 15.69
C PRO A 129 0.51 0.14 14.73
N VAL A 130 -0.75 0.60 14.68
CA VAL A 130 -1.14 1.73 13.82
C VAL A 130 -0.47 3.02 14.25
N ALA A 131 -0.43 3.31 15.56
CA ALA A 131 0.22 4.49 16.11
C ALA A 131 1.73 4.49 15.87
N ARG A 132 2.40 3.33 15.99
CA ARG A 132 3.83 3.18 15.69
C ARG A 132 4.10 3.52 14.21
N VAL A 133 3.39 2.88 13.29
CA VAL A 133 3.54 3.11 11.84
C VAL A 133 3.26 4.57 11.49
N ALA A 134 2.20 5.15 12.05
CA ALA A 134 1.86 6.55 11.83
C ALA A 134 2.95 7.51 12.32
N GLY A 135 3.54 7.23 13.49
CA GLY A 135 4.66 8.01 14.03
C GLY A 135 5.90 7.96 13.14
N GLU A 136 6.24 6.78 12.61
CA GLU A 136 7.36 6.61 11.67
C GLU A 136 7.12 7.33 10.33
N LEU A 137 5.86 7.36 9.86
CA LEU A 137 5.45 8.03 8.61
C LEU A 137 5.18 9.53 8.78
N GLY A 138 5.07 10.04 10.02
CA GLY A 138 4.67 11.42 10.28
C GLY A 138 3.21 11.71 9.92
N ILE A 139 2.31 10.74 10.15
CA ILE A 139 0.86 10.86 9.89
C ILE A 139 0.14 11.08 11.22
N ASP A 140 -0.49 12.25 11.39
CA ASP A 140 -1.23 12.60 12.61
C ASP A 140 -2.66 12.07 12.62
N ASN A 141 -3.27 11.93 11.44
CA ASN A 141 -4.67 11.46 11.30
C ASN A 141 -4.71 9.95 11.22
N ILE A 142 -5.03 9.30 12.35
CA ILE A 142 -5.04 7.84 12.47
C ILE A 142 -6.42 7.31 12.85
N HIS A 143 -6.79 6.18 12.23
CA HIS A 143 -8.00 5.44 12.53
C HIS A 143 -7.64 3.96 12.63
N PHE A 144 -7.86 3.37 13.79
CA PHE A 144 -7.56 1.97 14.09
C PHE A 144 -8.82 1.16 14.36
N ALA A 145 -8.71 -0.16 14.38
CA ALA A 145 -9.81 -1.11 14.57
C ALA A 145 -11.02 -0.83 13.66
N CYS A 146 -10.77 -0.35 12.44
CA CYS A 146 -11.81 0.02 11.48
C CYS A 146 -12.36 -1.21 10.75
N THR A 147 -13.69 -1.37 10.78
CA THR A 147 -14.37 -2.27 9.85
C THR A 147 -14.40 -1.67 8.43
N PRO A 148 -14.67 -2.46 7.38
CA PRO A 148 -14.83 -1.93 6.03
C PRO A 148 -15.86 -0.79 5.94
N GLU A 149 -16.97 -0.92 6.65
CA GLU A 149 -18.03 0.09 6.72
C GLU A 149 -17.49 1.39 7.34
N ARG A 150 -16.72 1.26 8.44
CA ARG A 150 -16.12 2.43 9.11
C ARG A 150 -15.10 3.14 8.23
N LYS A 151 -14.31 2.40 7.45
CA LYS A 151 -13.39 2.97 6.47
C LYS A 151 -14.13 3.77 5.41
N LEU A 152 -15.25 3.24 4.90
CA LEU A 152 -16.09 3.93 3.91
C LEU A 152 -16.70 5.22 4.49
N GLU A 153 -17.24 5.18 5.73
CA GLU A 153 -17.75 6.38 6.40
C GLU A 153 -16.72 7.50 6.52
N ILE A 154 -15.45 7.15 6.78
CA ILE A 154 -14.34 8.13 6.88
C ILE A 154 -14.12 8.81 5.52
N ILE A 155 -14.15 8.04 4.41
CA ILE A 155 -14.02 8.60 3.06
C ILE A 155 -15.20 9.50 2.73
N GLU A 156 -16.42 9.03 2.97
CA GLU A 156 -17.64 9.81 2.71
C GLU A 156 -17.68 11.11 3.50
N ALA A 157 -17.27 11.09 4.77
CA ALA A 157 -17.18 12.29 5.60
C ALA A 157 -16.18 13.31 5.04
N ALA A 158 -15.02 12.86 4.54
CA ALA A 158 -14.04 13.72 3.90
C ALA A 158 -14.61 14.33 2.59
N GLN A 159 -15.26 13.52 1.76
CA GLN A 159 -15.92 13.98 0.52
C GLN A 159 -17.05 14.99 0.79
N GLN A 160 -17.88 14.75 1.81
CA GLN A 160 -18.93 15.67 2.23
C GLN A 160 -18.39 17.02 2.73
N SER A 161 -17.16 17.05 3.28
CA SER A 161 -16.47 18.29 3.63
C SER A 161 -15.84 18.99 2.41
N GLY A 162 -16.01 18.46 1.20
CA GLY A 162 -15.52 19.03 -0.05
C GLY A 162 -14.09 18.62 -0.42
N GLU A 163 -13.54 17.63 0.26
CA GLU A 163 -12.22 17.08 -0.05
C GLU A 163 -12.30 16.08 -1.20
N ARG A 164 -11.20 15.94 -1.94
CA ARG A 164 -11.00 14.87 -2.90
C ARG A 164 -10.13 13.79 -2.29
N VAL A 165 -10.65 12.58 -2.25
CA VAL A 165 -10.02 11.46 -1.56
C VAL A 165 -9.39 10.50 -2.55
N VAL A 166 -8.10 10.24 -2.37
CA VAL A 166 -7.39 9.13 -3.03
C VAL A 166 -7.22 8.02 -1.99
N MET A 167 -7.82 6.86 -2.24
CA MET A 167 -7.67 5.66 -1.41
C MET A 167 -6.58 4.77 -1.97
N VAL A 168 -5.67 4.32 -1.11
CA VAL A 168 -4.66 3.30 -1.43
C VAL A 168 -4.92 2.08 -0.55
N GLY A 169 -5.15 0.92 -1.15
CA GLY A 169 -5.44 -0.30 -0.38
C GLY A 169 -5.18 -1.57 -1.19
N ASP A 170 -4.85 -2.66 -0.51
CA ASP A 170 -4.47 -3.95 -1.13
C ASP A 170 -5.34 -5.14 -0.69
N GLY A 171 -6.19 -4.95 0.31
CA GLY A 171 -7.00 -6.00 0.92
C GLY A 171 -8.31 -6.30 0.18
N ILE A 172 -8.80 -7.54 0.34
CA ILE A 172 -10.15 -7.94 -0.14
C ILE A 172 -11.22 -7.06 0.50
N ASN A 173 -11.05 -6.75 1.79
CA ASN A 173 -11.99 -5.95 2.57
C ASN A 173 -11.99 -4.46 2.19
N ASP A 174 -10.98 -4.01 1.43
CA ASP A 174 -10.88 -2.62 0.98
C ASP A 174 -11.60 -2.36 -0.35
N ALA A 175 -12.07 -3.40 -1.05
CA ALA A 175 -12.73 -3.25 -2.34
C ALA A 175 -13.94 -2.28 -2.32
N PRO A 176 -14.87 -2.32 -1.34
CA PRO A 176 -15.95 -1.33 -1.25
C PRO A 176 -15.43 0.09 -0.97
N VAL A 177 -14.34 0.19 -0.20
CA VAL A 177 -13.72 1.45 0.20
C VAL A 177 -12.99 2.09 -0.99
N LEU A 178 -12.27 1.28 -1.77
CA LEU A 178 -11.65 1.70 -3.04
C LEU A 178 -12.69 2.24 -4.03
N ALA A 179 -13.79 1.52 -4.19
CA ALA A 179 -14.89 1.93 -5.08
C ALA A 179 -15.61 3.21 -4.61
N GLY A 180 -15.59 3.51 -3.30
CA GLY A 180 -16.22 4.71 -2.72
C GLY A 180 -15.36 5.98 -2.80
N ALA A 181 -14.06 5.87 -3.06
CA ALA A 181 -13.17 7.01 -3.16
C ALA A 181 -13.31 7.79 -4.48
N ASP A 182 -12.87 9.05 -4.53
CA ASP A 182 -12.81 9.82 -5.80
C ASP A 182 -11.79 9.27 -6.79
N THR A 183 -10.75 8.65 -6.28
CA THR A 183 -9.74 7.90 -7.04
C THR A 183 -9.17 6.83 -6.14
N SER A 184 -8.92 5.67 -6.71
CA SER A 184 -8.41 4.52 -5.96
C SER A 184 -7.19 3.88 -6.62
N ILE A 185 -6.26 3.43 -5.77
CA ILE A 185 -5.00 2.80 -6.19
C ILE A 185 -4.85 1.48 -5.45
N ALA A 186 -4.62 0.39 -6.18
CA ALA A 186 -4.27 -0.90 -5.60
C ALA A 186 -2.91 -1.38 -6.12
N PRO A 187 -2.06 -1.98 -5.26
CA PRO A 187 -0.84 -2.61 -5.72
C PRO A 187 -1.15 -3.88 -6.51
N ALA A 188 -0.33 -4.19 -7.52
CA ALA A 188 -0.51 -5.36 -8.39
C ALA A 188 -0.37 -6.71 -7.68
N HIS A 189 0.25 -6.74 -6.50
CA HIS A 189 0.33 -7.92 -5.63
C HIS A 189 -0.79 -7.99 -4.59
N GLY A 190 -1.67 -7.00 -4.55
CA GLY A 190 -2.86 -7.00 -3.70
C GLY A 190 -3.90 -8.03 -4.15
N ALA A 191 -4.94 -8.17 -3.37
CA ALA A 191 -6.03 -9.08 -3.68
C ALA A 191 -6.68 -8.77 -5.03
N LEU A 192 -7.05 -9.80 -5.80
CA LEU A 192 -7.68 -9.62 -7.12
C LEU A 192 -8.93 -8.73 -7.06
N LEU A 193 -9.71 -8.85 -5.98
CA LEU A 193 -10.90 -8.02 -5.78
C LEU A 193 -10.55 -6.53 -5.59
N ALA A 194 -9.47 -6.22 -4.86
CA ALA A 194 -8.98 -4.85 -4.72
C ALA A 194 -8.50 -4.30 -6.06
N GLN A 195 -7.74 -5.10 -6.83
CA GLN A 195 -7.30 -4.70 -8.18
C GLN A 195 -8.46 -4.41 -9.14
N THR A 196 -9.51 -5.22 -9.12
CA THR A 196 -10.68 -5.01 -10.00
C THR A 196 -11.56 -3.84 -9.57
N SER A 197 -11.44 -3.38 -8.33
CA SER A 197 -12.21 -2.24 -7.78
C SER A 197 -11.43 -0.93 -7.82
N ALA A 198 -10.14 -0.96 -8.15
CA ALA A 198 -9.29 0.23 -8.19
C ALA A 198 -9.26 0.88 -9.58
N ASP A 199 -9.19 2.22 -9.63
CA ASP A 199 -9.01 2.98 -10.86
C ASP A 199 -7.59 2.84 -11.43
N VAL A 200 -6.60 2.65 -10.55
CA VAL A 200 -5.19 2.56 -10.90
C VAL A 200 -4.55 1.34 -10.25
N ILE A 201 -3.80 0.58 -11.03
CA ILE A 201 -2.98 -0.52 -10.51
C ILE A 201 -1.52 -0.08 -10.49
N MET A 202 -0.93 -0.09 -9.30
CA MET A 202 0.47 0.25 -9.08
C MET A 202 1.35 -0.99 -9.20
N LEU A 203 2.29 -0.97 -10.15
CA LEU A 203 3.22 -2.08 -10.37
C LEU A 203 4.43 -1.98 -9.43
N GLY A 204 4.90 -3.15 -8.98
CA GLY A 204 6.04 -3.25 -8.06
C GLY A 204 5.68 -2.96 -6.59
N ASN A 205 6.72 -2.87 -5.75
CA ASN A 205 6.59 -2.70 -4.29
C ASN A 205 6.80 -1.25 -3.81
N SER A 206 7.17 -0.34 -4.71
CA SER A 206 7.43 1.07 -4.40
C SER A 206 6.13 1.86 -4.33
N LEU A 207 6.06 2.84 -3.43
CA LEU A 207 4.99 3.83 -3.31
C LEU A 207 5.28 5.11 -4.12
N GLU A 208 6.51 5.30 -4.60
CA GLU A 208 6.92 6.46 -5.40
C GLU A 208 6.00 6.74 -6.61
N PRO A 209 5.45 5.72 -7.33
CA PRO A 209 4.52 5.94 -8.42
C PRO A 209 3.30 6.81 -8.05
N ILE A 210 2.90 6.86 -6.78
CA ILE A 210 1.82 7.73 -6.29
C ILE A 210 2.21 9.20 -6.49
N ASN A 211 3.42 9.58 -6.07
CA ASN A 211 3.94 10.94 -6.21
C ASN A 211 4.12 11.32 -7.67
N THR A 212 4.60 10.40 -8.49
CA THR A 212 4.74 10.57 -9.94
C THR A 212 3.38 10.77 -10.61
N ALA A 213 2.39 9.94 -10.31
CA ALA A 213 1.02 10.06 -10.86
C ALA A 213 0.39 11.42 -10.51
N LEU A 214 0.47 11.85 -9.24
CA LEU A 214 -0.03 13.15 -8.80
C LEU A 214 0.69 14.32 -9.49
N SER A 215 2.01 14.20 -9.70
CA SER A 215 2.80 15.19 -10.43
C SER A 215 2.34 15.31 -11.88
N MET A 216 2.15 14.16 -12.55
CA MET A 216 1.68 14.12 -13.94
C MET A 216 0.25 14.67 -14.06
N ALA A 217 -0.64 14.29 -13.16
CA ALA A 217 -2.01 14.82 -13.13
C ALA A 217 -2.04 16.34 -12.98
N GLY A 218 -1.22 16.90 -12.07
CA GLY A 218 -1.10 18.34 -11.88
C GLY A 218 -0.57 19.07 -13.13
N LYS A 219 0.43 18.50 -13.81
CA LYS A 219 0.98 19.04 -15.05
C LYS A 219 -0.03 18.96 -16.20
N THR A 220 -0.72 17.83 -16.32
CA THR A 220 -1.77 17.61 -17.31
C THR A 220 -2.89 18.64 -17.15
N MET A 221 -3.38 18.81 -15.93
CA MET A 221 -4.44 19.77 -15.63
C MET A 221 -4.02 21.22 -15.95
N ARG A 222 -2.74 21.58 -15.71
CA ARG A 222 -2.20 22.89 -16.10
C ARG A 222 -2.23 23.09 -17.61
N ILE A 223 -1.82 22.09 -18.39
CA ILE A 223 -1.84 22.16 -19.85
C ILE A 223 -3.28 22.21 -20.37
N VAL A 224 -4.19 21.44 -19.80
CA VAL A 224 -5.63 21.51 -20.14
C VAL A 224 -6.19 22.91 -19.90
N ARG A 225 -5.90 23.51 -18.75
CA ARG A 225 -6.33 24.89 -18.43
C ARG A 225 -5.73 25.90 -19.40
N GLN A 226 -4.45 25.78 -19.76
CA GLN A 226 -3.81 26.65 -20.74
C GLN A 226 -4.49 26.55 -22.10
N ASN A 227 -4.73 25.32 -22.59
CA ASN A 227 -5.37 25.08 -23.87
C ASN A 227 -6.82 25.61 -23.89
N LEU A 228 -7.56 25.38 -22.81
CA LEU A 228 -8.94 25.88 -22.70
C LEU A 228 -8.98 27.40 -22.62
N THR A 229 -8.10 28.04 -21.85
CA THR A 229 -7.99 29.51 -21.79
C THR A 229 -7.64 30.11 -23.16
N TRP A 230 -6.68 29.47 -23.85
CA TRP A 230 -6.32 29.88 -25.23
C TRP A 230 -7.52 29.75 -26.17
N ALA A 231 -8.21 28.62 -26.19
CA ALA A 231 -9.34 28.37 -27.08
C ALA A 231 -10.50 29.34 -26.82
N ILE A 232 -10.84 29.59 -25.57
CA ILE A 232 -11.89 30.57 -25.20
C ILE A 232 -11.47 31.98 -25.60
N GLY A 233 -10.24 32.37 -25.24
CA GLY A 233 -9.71 33.73 -25.56
C GLY A 233 -9.66 33.99 -27.06
N TYR A 234 -9.13 33.01 -27.82
CA TYR A 234 -9.09 33.12 -29.28
C TYR A 234 -10.50 33.28 -29.89
N ASN A 235 -11.46 32.44 -29.50
CA ASN A 235 -12.81 32.50 -30.01
C ASN A 235 -13.55 33.76 -29.56
N ALA A 236 -13.38 34.21 -28.34
CA ALA A 236 -13.97 35.44 -27.81
C ALA A 236 -13.50 36.70 -28.58
N LEU A 237 -12.28 36.66 -29.13
CA LEU A 237 -11.73 37.75 -29.92
C LEU A 237 -12.09 37.62 -31.42
N ALA A 238 -11.91 36.40 -31.96
CA ALA A 238 -12.06 36.15 -33.41
C ALA A 238 -13.50 36.21 -33.88
N LEU A 239 -14.46 35.69 -33.09
CA LEU A 239 -15.89 35.66 -33.52
C LEU A 239 -16.52 37.05 -33.67
N PRO A 240 -16.37 38.02 -32.73
CA PRO A 240 -16.90 39.37 -32.90
C PRO A 240 -16.27 40.11 -34.10
N LEU A 241 -14.94 39.95 -34.29
CA LEU A 241 -14.23 40.56 -35.40
C LEU A 241 -14.70 40.01 -36.77
N ALA A 242 -14.92 38.71 -36.84
CA ALA A 242 -15.45 38.05 -38.01
C ALA A 242 -16.91 38.49 -38.29
N ALA A 243 -17.75 38.57 -37.27
CA ALA A 243 -19.13 39.02 -37.36
C ALA A 243 -19.24 40.49 -37.81
N ALA A 244 -18.28 41.33 -37.41
CA ALA A 244 -18.17 42.72 -37.84
C ALA A 244 -17.59 42.88 -39.27
N GLY A 245 -17.22 41.79 -39.95
CA GLY A 245 -16.69 41.81 -41.31
C GLY A 245 -15.21 42.17 -41.42
N PHE A 246 -14.47 42.25 -40.30
CA PHE A 246 -13.05 42.60 -40.32
C PHE A 246 -12.12 41.42 -40.68
N VAL A 247 -12.63 40.17 -40.69
CA VAL A 247 -11.84 38.98 -40.95
C VAL A 247 -12.24 38.31 -42.25
N PRO A 248 -11.41 38.33 -43.28
CA PRO A 248 -11.70 37.63 -44.53
C PRO A 248 -11.63 36.08 -44.32
N PRO A 249 -12.36 35.28 -45.13
CA PRO A 249 -12.46 33.82 -44.91
C PRO A 249 -11.12 33.09 -44.89
N TRP A 250 -10.15 33.49 -45.71
CA TRP A 250 -8.83 32.89 -45.73
C TRP A 250 -8.03 33.16 -44.44
N ALA A 251 -8.18 34.37 -43.87
CA ALA A 251 -7.52 34.71 -42.61
C ALA A 251 -8.15 33.94 -41.43
N ALA A 252 -9.48 33.75 -41.44
CA ALA A 252 -10.15 32.89 -40.44
C ALA A 252 -9.66 31.45 -40.53
N ALA A 253 -9.49 30.88 -41.72
CA ALA A 253 -8.99 29.51 -41.91
C ALA A 253 -7.55 29.34 -41.40
N ILE A 254 -6.66 30.29 -41.69
CA ILE A 254 -5.28 30.29 -41.15
C ILE A 254 -5.29 30.41 -39.62
N GLY A 255 -6.09 31.34 -39.09
CA GLY A 255 -6.18 31.54 -37.64
C GLY A 255 -6.65 30.31 -36.89
N MET A 256 -7.69 29.62 -37.39
CA MET A 256 -8.18 28.36 -36.83
C MET A 256 -7.10 27.26 -36.87
N SER A 257 -6.41 27.10 -38.01
CA SER A 257 -5.35 26.11 -38.16
C SER A 257 -4.18 26.40 -37.23
N ALA A 258 -3.76 27.65 -37.11
CA ALA A 258 -2.70 28.07 -36.20
C ALA A 258 -3.09 27.86 -34.73
N SER A 259 -4.33 28.20 -34.35
CA SER A 259 -4.85 27.96 -33.00
C SER A 259 -4.86 26.48 -32.63
N SER A 260 -5.33 25.64 -33.56
CA SER A 260 -5.31 24.18 -33.34
C SER A 260 -3.87 23.65 -33.20
N LEU A 261 -2.94 24.13 -34.01
CA LEU A 261 -1.53 23.73 -33.92
C LEU A 261 -0.91 24.11 -32.57
N ILE A 262 -1.20 25.31 -32.06
CA ILE A 262 -0.72 25.77 -30.76
C ILE A 262 -1.20 24.83 -29.64
N VAL A 263 -2.49 24.46 -29.64
CA VAL A 263 -3.07 23.54 -28.67
C VAL A 263 -2.40 22.17 -28.73
N VAL A 264 -2.18 21.63 -29.92
CA VAL A 264 -1.51 20.34 -30.12
C VAL A 264 -0.05 20.39 -29.64
N LEU A 265 0.70 21.44 -30.06
CA LEU A 265 2.08 21.61 -29.63
C LEU A 265 2.21 21.78 -28.12
N ASN A 266 1.27 22.46 -27.46
CA ASN A 266 1.25 22.57 -26.02
C ASN A 266 0.94 21.21 -25.34
N ALA A 267 0.01 20.43 -25.92
CA ALA A 267 -0.30 19.09 -25.43
C ALA A 267 0.87 18.11 -25.57
N LEU A 268 1.65 18.20 -26.65
CA LEU A 268 2.86 17.38 -26.86
C LEU A 268 3.95 17.59 -25.80
N ARG A 269 3.87 18.65 -25.00
CA ARG A 269 4.77 18.82 -23.84
C ARG A 269 4.55 17.75 -22.77
N LEU A 270 3.41 17.05 -22.77
CA LEU A 270 3.17 15.92 -21.87
C LEU A 270 3.95 14.66 -22.28
N SER A 271 4.26 14.48 -23.56
CA SER A 271 5.01 13.31 -24.03
C SER A 271 6.52 13.37 -23.78
N ARG A 272 7.03 14.50 -23.27
CA ARG A 272 8.47 14.70 -22.97
C ARG A 272 8.82 14.40 -21.50
N PHE A 273 7.99 13.60 -20.83
CA PHE A 273 8.28 13.14 -19.48
C PHE A 273 8.87 11.74 -19.56
N GLU A 274 10.19 11.68 -19.63
CA GLU A 274 11.04 10.60 -19.16
C GLU A 274 11.61 10.99 -17.79
#